data_4f468be1c085323d1807c03041c7ac89
#
_entry.id   4f468be1c085323d1807c03041c7ac89
#
_cell.length_a   1.000
_cell.length_b   1.000
_cell.length_c   1.000
_cell.angle_alpha   90.00
_cell.angle_beta   90.00
_cell.angle_gamma   90.00
#
_symmetry.space_group_name_H-M   'P 1'
#
loop_
_entity.id
_entity.type
_entity.pdbx_description
1 polymer ?
#
loop_
_entity_poly.entity_id
_entity_poly.type
_entity_poly.pdbx_seq_one_letter_code
_entity_poly.pdbx_strand_id
1 'polypeptide(L)'
;MHFVLPPDVEDPGSPSGGNVYDLRVSAGLNRLTVAGDWPRPSDTTALRQTLAAISDGAVVLLDGLVSCGVPEVVVPHAERLRLAVLVHLPLADETGLDPETARVLNACEGQVLRAVDVVVATSPTAARDIERRHGLDHVHVVVPGTDPAPRARGTDGVHHLLCVASITPRKGHDLLVSALRRIEHDWRLTCVGPHRPFLRELPRDDRVSFPGALAGEALTSAYDRADLFVLASRNETYGMVVTEALAHGLPVIASAVPDALGDGGLLIPAGDENALEAALTCWFQDQDFRAELRSKSLARRAVLSTWDESTEDLRRVLATLRP
;
A
#
# COMPACT_ATOMS: atom_id res chain seq x y z
N MET A 1 1.12 -14.92 21.10
CA MET A 1 1.67 -14.04 20.05
C MET A 1 1.00 -12.68 20.17
N HIS A 2 1.78 -11.61 20.09
CA HIS A 2 1.30 -10.23 20.19
C HIS A 2 1.55 -9.51 18.86
N PHE A 3 0.75 -8.49 18.57
CA PHE A 3 1.00 -7.56 17.46
C PHE A 3 0.92 -6.14 18.00
N VAL A 4 2.03 -5.42 17.92
CA VAL A 4 2.17 -4.03 18.40
C VAL A 4 1.91 -3.09 17.21
N LEU A 5 0.95 -2.20 17.36
CA LEU A 5 0.34 -1.40 16.31
C LEU A 5 0.29 0.09 16.69
N PRO A 6 0.20 1.00 15.71
CA PRO A 6 -0.03 2.41 15.98
C PRO A 6 -1.45 2.65 16.56
N PRO A 7 -1.67 3.79 17.24
CA PRO A 7 -2.92 4.03 17.96
C PRO A 7 -4.13 4.26 17.03
N ASP A 8 -3.88 4.70 15.81
CA ASP A 8 -4.88 5.06 14.79
C ASP A 8 -5.21 3.92 13.80
N VAL A 9 -4.74 2.70 14.09
CA VAL A 9 -4.95 1.54 13.20
C VAL A 9 -6.44 1.27 12.91
N GLU A 10 -7.34 1.59 13.86
CA GLU A 10 -8.79 1.42 13.71
C GLU A 10 -9.52 2.74 13.38
N ASP A 11 -8.81 3.86 13.17
CA ASP A 11 -9.44 5.16 12.90
C ASP A 11 -9.98 5.23 11.46
N PRO A 12 -11.32 5.29 11.27
CA PRO A 12 -11.91 5.42 9.95
C PRO A 12 -11.64 6.79 9.29
N GLY A 13 -11.19 7.79 10.06
CA GLY A 13 -10.81 9.11 9.56
C GLY A 13 -9.42 9.13 8.92
N SER A 14 -8.61 8.09 9.17
CA SER A 14 -7.24 7.96 8.63
C SER A 14 -7.04 6.62 7.88
N PRO A 15 -7.83 6.35 6.84
CA PRO A 15 -7.72 5.08 6.13
C PRO A 15 -6.36 4.96 5.43
N SER A 16 -5.64 3.87 5.72
CA SER A 16 -4.40 3.51 5.03
C SER A 16 -4.42 2.03 4.63
N GLY A 17 -3.69 1.69 3.56
CA GLY A 17 -3.54 0.30 3.16
C GLY A 17 -2.84 -0.54 4.23
N GLY A 18 -1.86 0.05 4.94
CA GLY A 18 -1.18 -0.61 6.07
C GLY A 18 -2.15 -0.96 7.19
N ASN A 19 -2.95 0.00 7.66
CA ASN A 19 -3.94 -0.22 8.70
C ASN A 19 -4.96 -1.32 8.33
N VAL A 20 -5.44 -1.30 7.09
CA VAL A 20 -6.35 -2.37 6.59
C VAL A 20 -5.66 -3.72 6.62
N TYR A 21 -4.43 -3.80 6.13
CA TYR A 21 -3.65 -5.04 6.17
C TYR A 21 -3.50 -5.56 7.59
N ASP A 22 -3.04 -4.71 8.51
CA ASP A 22 -2.78 -5.08 9.90
C ASP A 22 -4.02 -5.63 10.61
N LEU A 23 -5.15 -4.94 10.43
CA LEU A 23 -6.42 -5.38 11.00
C LEU A 23 -6.85 -6.75 10.44
N ARG A 24 -6.66 -6.98 9.14
CA ARG A 24 -7.04 -8.23 8.46
C ARG A 24 -6.18 -9.41 8.90
N VAL A 25 -4.86 -9.26 8.93
CA VAL A 25 -3.94 -10.36 9.26
C VAL A 25 -3.79 -10.60 10.76
N SER A 26 -4.25 -9.68 11.61
CA SER A 26 -4.13 -9.78 13.06
C SER A 26 -5.10 -10.79 13.72
N ALA A 27 -5.94 -11.47 12.94
CA ALA A 27 -6.88 -12.46 13.46
C ALA A 27 -6.12 -13.53 14.29
N GLY A 28 -6.53 -13.68 15.58
CA GLY A 28 -5.91 -14.62 16.51
C GLY A 28 -4.58 -14.13 17.15
N LEU A 29 -4.15 -12.90 16.87
CA LEU A 29 -3.08 -12.23 17.59
C LEU A 29 -3.65 -11.31 18.69
N ASN A 30 -2.92 -11.15 19.78
CA ASN A 30 -3.25 -10.16 20.81
C ASN A 30 -2.73 -8.79 20.34
N ARG A 31 -3.63 -7.91 19.91
CA ARG A 31 -3.31 -6.55 19.44
C ARG A 31 -3.00 -5.64 20.62
N LEU A 32 -1.88 -4.92 20.54
CA LEU A 32 -1.41 -3.95 21.52
C LEU A 32 -1.15 -2.63 20.80
N THR A 33 -2.05 -1.66 20.95
CA THR A 33 -1.86 -0.33 20.37
C THR A 33 -0.99 0.53 21.28
N VAL A 34 -0.06 1.28 20.69
CA VAL A 34 0.86 2.16 21.42
C VAL A 34 0.75 3.60 20.94
N ALA A 35 0.50 4.50 21.92
CA ALA A 35 0.42 5.92 21.64
C ALA A 35 1.79 6.49 21.22
N GLY A 36 1.79 7.46 20.29
CA GLY A 36 2.98 8.16 19.82
C GLY A 36 2.77 8.77 18.43
N ASP A 37 3.58 9.77 18.11
CA ASP A 37 3.65 10.37 16.76
C ASP A 37 4.66 9.61 15.90
N TRP A 38 4.29 8.40 15.50
CA TRP A 38 5.17 7.50 14.75
C TRP A 38 5.44 8.00 13.33
N PRO A 39 6.65 7.77 12.78
CA PRO A 39 7.77 6.97 13.32
C PRO A 39 8.78 7.75 14.19
N ARG A 40 8.53 8.98 14.54
CA ARG A 40 9.43 9.84 15.33
C ARG A 40 8.72 10.40 16.57
N PRO A 41 8.33 9.54 17.52
CA PRO A 41 7.63 9.98 18.71
C PRO A 41 8.54 10.85 19.60
N SER A 42 7.97 11.90 20.20
CA SER A 42 8.65 12.68 21.22
C SER A 42 8.76 11.94 22.55
N ASP A 43 7.90 10.94 22.77
CA ASP A 43 7.88 10.07 23.95
C ASP A 43 7.71 8.61 23.53
N THR A 44 8.65 7.76 23.98
CA THR A 44 8.65 6.31 23.71
C THR A 44 8.16 5.47 24.89
N THR A 45 7.69 6.12 25.98
CA THR A 45 7.33 5.45 27.24
C THR A 45 6.29 4.35 27.04
N ALA A 46 5.26 4.61 26.23
CA ALA A 46 4.20 3.63 25.95
C ALA A 46 4.76 2.36 25.30
N LEU A 47 5.62 2.48 24.29
CA LEU A 47 6.24 1.33 23.62
C LEU A 47 7.18 0.57 24.59
N ARG A 48 8.01 1.30 25.36
CA ARG A 48 8.90 0.68 26.37
C ARG A 48 8.13 -0.13 27.40
N GLN A 49 7.04 0.43 27.93
CA GLN A 49 6.21 -0.26 28.92
C GLN A 49 5.50 -1.47 28.31
N THR A 50 4.97 -1.32 27.10
CA THR A 50 4.31 -2.42 26.38
C THR A 50 5.27 -3.58 26.15
N LEU A 51 6.46 -3.32 25.61
CA LEU A 51 7.44 -4.38 25.36
C LEU A 51 7.93 -5.00 26.68
N ALA A 52 8.19 -4.20 27.72
CA ALA A 52 8.66 -4.69 29.02
C ALA A 52 7.63 -5.61 29.70
N ALA A 53 6.33 -5.40 29.49
CA ALA A 53 5.26 -6.21 30.07
C ALA A 53 5.08 -7.57 29.39
N ILE A 54 5.65 -7.79 28.19
CA ILE A 54 5.56 -9.07 27.48
C ILE A 54 6.56 -10.05 28.08
N SER A 55 6.10 -11.28 28.32
CA SER A 55 6.93 -12.36 28.90
C SER A 55 8.07 -12.78 27.97
N ASP A 56 9.20 -13.16 28.54
CA ASP A 56 10.37 -13.67 27.80
C ASP A 56 9.99 -14.89 26.93
N GLY A 57 10.60 -14.99 25.77
CA GLY A 57 10.32 -16.03 24.78
C GLY A 57 9.03 -15.83 23.98
N ALA A 58 8.22 -14.81 24.29
CA ALA A 58 7.00 -14.54 23.54
C ALA A 58 7.30 -14.07 22.12
N VAL A 59 6.49 -14.52 21.15
CA VAL A 59 6.53 -14.04 19.77
C VAL A 59 5.77 -12.71 19.66
N VAL A 60 6.44 -11.68 19.15
CA VAL A 60 5.91 -10.34 18.98
C VAL A 60 6.13 -9.87 17.55
N LEU A 61 5.04 -9.62 16.84
CA LEU A 61 5.05 -8.89 15.59
C LEU A 61 4.99 -7.38 15.89
N LEU A 62 5.83 -6.61 15.26
CA LEU A 62 5.89 -5.15 15.37
C LEU A 62 5.53 -4.53 14.02
N ASP A 63 4.62 -3.56 13.99
CA ASP A 63 4.50 -2.68 12.83
C ASP A 63 5.79 -1.86 12.66
N GLY A 64 6.31 -1.81 11.43
CA GLY A 64 7.53 -1.08 11.09
C GLY A 64 7.44 0.41 11.39
N LEU A 65 6.25 1.01 11.23
CA LEU A 65 6.01 2.41 11.55
C LEU A 65 6.28 2.71 13.04
N VAL A 66 5.85 1.79 13.93
CA VAL A 66 6.01 1.93 15.39
C VAL A 66 7.42 1.57 15.86
N SER A 67 8.07 0.63 15.20
CA SER A 67 9.30 0.02 15.70
C SER A 67 10.58 0.54 15.06
N CYS A 68 10.57 0.79 13.75
CA CYS A 68 11.80 1.02 12.99
C CYS A 68 12.43 2.40 13.22
N GLY A 69 11.68 3.37 13.75
CA GLY A 69 12.20 4.71 14.04
C GLY A 69 12.93 4.84 15.39
N VAL A 70 12.85 3.80 16.27
CA VAL A 70 13.29 3.86 17.67
C VAL A 70 14.12 2.62 18.07
N PRO A 71 15.28 2.38 17.44
CA PRO A 71 16.11 1.19 17.69
C PRO A 71 16.54 1.07 19.16
N GLU A 72 16.75 2.18 19.86
CA GLU A 72 17.11 2.20 21.30
C GLU A 72 16.00 1.67 22.21
N VAL A 73 14.78 1.51 21.68
CA VAL A 73 13.66 0.88 22.42
C VAL A 73 13.52 -0.58 22.04
N VAL A 74 13.61 -0.92 20.76
CA VAL A 74 13.28 -2.25 20.23
C VAL A 74 14.45 -3.22 20.37
N VAL A 75 15.66 -2.81 19.99
CA VAL A 75 16.85 -3.69 19.93
C VAL A 75 17.17 -4.35 21.28
N PRO A 76 17.08 -3.68 22.46
CA PRO A 76 17.32 -4.33 23.74
C PRO A 76 16.39 -5.51 24.07
N HIS A 77 15.26 -5.62 23.37
CA HIS A 77 14.31 -6.72 23.59
C HIS A 77 14.56 -7.94 22.68
N ALA A 78 15.44 -7.83 21.67
CA ALA A 78 15.72 -8.92 20.74
C ALA A 78 16.34 -10.18 21.42
N GLU A 79 17.05 -10.00 22.53
CA GLU A 79 17.63 -11.14 23.27
C GLU A 79 16.58 -11.96 24.06
N ARG A 80 15.49 -11.33 24.49
CA ARG A 80 14.48 -11.97 25.35
C ARG A 80 13.14 -12.26 24.67
N LEU A 81 12.78 -11.53 23.60
CA LEU A 81 11.58 -11.75 22.82
C LEU A 81 11.94 -12.40 21.47
N ARG A 82 10.96 -13.04 20.84
CA ARG A 82 11.04 -13.48 19.44
C ARG A 82 10.38 -12.42 18.57
N LEU A 83 11.20 -11.57 17.94
CA LEU A 83 10.73 -10.38 17.26
C LEU A 83 10.59 -10.62 15.76
N ALA A 84 9.43 -10.22 15.23
CA ALA A 84 9.19 -10.03 13.81
C ALA A 84 8.82 -8.58 13.54
N VAL A 85 9.25 -8.02 12.41
CA VAL A 85 8.85 -6.68 11.96
C VAL A 85 8.13 -6.80 10.63
N LEU A 86 6.96 -6.17 10.52
CA LEU A 86 6.19 -6.02 9.28
C LEU A 86 6.44 -4.63 8.69
N VAL A 87 7.02 -4.58 7.50
CA VAL A 87 7.34 -3.33 6.80
C VAL A 87 6.30 -3.07 5.71
N HIS A 88 5.43 -2.07 5.91
CA HIS A 88 4.49 -1.61 4.90
C HIS A 88 5.13 -0.66 3.88
N LEU A 89 5.95 0.26 4.36
CA LEU A 89 6.70 1.22 3.55
C LEU A 89 8.02 1.49 4.29
N PRO A 90 9.19 1.40 3.64
CA PRO A 90 10.43 1.83 4.26
C PRO A 90 10.32 3.27 4.74
N LEU A 91 10.74 3.55 5.98
CA LEU A 91 10.52 4.84 6.62
C LEU A 91 11.10 6.02 5.84
N ALA A 92 12.19 5.79 5.13
CA ALA A 92 12.84 6.82 4.30
C ALA A 92 12.06 7.17 3.02
N ASP A 93 11.09 6.35 2.63
CA ASP A 93 10.30 6.54 1.41
C ASP A 93 9.00 7.34 1.67
N GLU A 94 8.78 7.79 2.91
CA GLU A 94 7.61 8.61 3.25
C GLU A 94 7.67 9.98 2.56
N THR A 95 6.50 10.47 2.17
CA THR A 95 6.37 11.72 1.43
C THR A 95 6.68 12.94 2.30
N GLY A 96 7.48 13.86 1.75
CA GLY A 96 7.73 15.16 2.38
C GLY A 96 8.87 15.16 3.41
N LEU A 97 9.63 14.09 3.51
CA LEU A 97 10.84 14.06 4.32
C LEU A 97 11.95 14.88 3.65
N ASP A 98 12.68 15.63 4.46
CA ASP A 98 13.97 16.19 4.03
C ASP A 98 15.02 15.07 3.94
N PRO A 99 16.10 15.26 3.13
CA PRO A 99 17.09 14.20 2.90
C PRO A 99 17.82 13.72 4.17
N GLU A 100 18.04 14.59 5.13
CA GLU A 100 18.73 14.22 6.39
C GLU A 100 17.80 13.38 7.27
N THR A 101 16.53 13.75 7.41
CA THR A 101 15.53 12.96 8.11
C THR A 101 15.36 11.57 7.47
N ALA A 102 15.28 11.50 6.14
CA ALA A 102 15.19 10.23 5.42
C ALA A 102 16.41 9.34 5.69
N ARG A 103 17.62 9.92 5.68
CA ARG A 103 18.87 9.22 5.99
C ARG A 103 18.88 8.66 7.43
N VAL A 104 18.45 9.47 8.40
CA VAL A 104 18.37 9.04 9.81
C VAL A 104 17.38 7.89 9.98
N LEU A 105 16.17 8.02 9.43
CA LEU A 105 15.15 6.98 9.49
C LEU A 105 15.61 5.68 8.83
N ASN A 106 16.26 5.75 7.67
CA ASN A 106 16.84 4.57 7.02
C ASN A 106 17.90 3.88 7.89
N ALA A 107 18.72 4.65 8.60
CA ALA A 107 19.73 4.10 9.50
C ALA A 107 19.10 3.42 10.73
N CYS A 108 18.08 4.04 11.34
CA CYS A 108 17.32 3.49 12.45
C CYS A 108 16.61 2.19 12.05
N GLU A 109 15.91 2.21 10.92
CA GLU A 109 15.23 1.03 10.35
C GLU A 109 16.22 -0.12 10.16
N GLY A 110 17.35 0.12 9.54
CA GLY A 110 18.38 -0.90 9.34
C GLY A 110 18.96 -1.47 10.67
N GLN A 111 19.02 -0.69 11.75
CA GLN A 111 19.42 -1.21 13.06
C GLN A 111 18.39 -2.17 13.62
N VAL A 112 17.09 -1.83 13.55
CA VAL A 112 16.01 -2.69 14.02
C VAL A 112 15.92 -3.96 13.17
N LEU A 113 15.88 -3.84 11.84
CA LEU A 113 15.68 -4.97 10.94
C LEU A 113 16.81 -6.01 11.01
N ARG A 114 18.05 -5.60 11.32
CA ARG A 114 19.16 -6.52 11.53
C ARG A 114 19.18 -7.17 12.92
N ALA A 115 18.44 -6.63 13.88
CA ALA A 115 18.41 -7.14 15.26
C ALA A 115 17.26 -8.12 15.52
N VAL A 116 16.21 -8.10 14.68
CA VAL A 116 15.02 -8.97 14.85
C VAL A 116 15.22 -10.33 14.19
N ASP A 117 14.45 -11.33 14.64
CA ASP A 117 14.55 -12.69 14.11
C ASP A 117 13.96 -12.82 12.69
N VAL A 118 12.91 -12.05 12.39
CA VAL A 118 12.17 -12.12 11.11
C VAL A 118 11.76 -10.74 10.64
N VAL A 119 11.94 -10.49 9.34
CA VAL A 119 11.39 -9.32 8.65
C VAL A 119 10.36 -9.79 7.63
N VAL A 120 9.21 -9.13 7.58
CA VAL A 120 8.11 -9.41 6.67
C VAL A 120 7.84 -8.18 5.79
N ALA A 121 7.73 -8.38 4.49
CA ALA A 121 7.33 -7.36 3.52
C ALA A 121 6.02 -7.75 2.83
N THR A 122 5.34 -6.76 2.25
CA THR A 122 4.03 -6.92 1.61
C THR A 122 4.11 -7.36 0.15
N SER A 123 5.32 -7.44 -0.43
CA SER A 123 5.51 -7.90 -1.80
C SER A 123 6.91 -8.42 -2.07
N PRO A 124 7.12 -9.27 -3.10
CA PRO A 124 8.45 -9.70 -3.53
C PRO A 124 9.37 -8.55 -3.92
N THR A 125 8.84 -7.50 -4.55
CA THR A 125 9.62 -6.32 -4.93
C THR A 125 10.05 -5.52 -3.70
N ALA A 126 9.14 -5.30 -2.74
CA ALA A 126 9.47 -4.65 -1.47
C ALA A 126 10.48 -5.46 -0.66
N ALA A 127 10.35 -6.79 -0.60
CA ALA A 127 11.30 -7.65 0.07
C ALA A 127 12.72 -7.49 -0.48
N ARG A 128 12.89 -7.61 -1.80
CA ARG A 128 14.19 -7.40 -2.47
C ARG A 128 14.79 -6.01 -2.24
N ASP A 129 13.93 -4.97 -2.15
CA ASP A 129 14.40 -3.61 -1.86
C ASP A 129 14.92 -3.50 -0.43
N ILE A 130 14.19 -4.03 0.54
CA ILE A 130 14.56 -4.05 1.96
C ILE A 130 15.85 -4.87 2.16
N GLU A 131 15.96 -6.06 1.56
CA GLU A 131 17.18 -6.89 1.58
C GLU A 131 18.40 -6.10 1.09
N ARG A 132 18.30 -5.49 -0.09
CA ARG A 132 19.38 -4.72 -0.70
C ARG A 132 19.73 -3.47 0.11
N ARG A 133 18.71 -2.76 0.63
CA ARG A 133 18.87 -1.49 1.36
C ARG A 133 19.55 -1.69 2.72
N HIS A 134 19.23 -2.77 3.41
CA HIS A 134 19.68 -3.03 4.78
C HIS A 134 20.68 -4.18 4.90
N GLY A 135 21.05 -4.83 3.80
CA GLY A 135 21.99 -5.96 3.80
C GLY A 135 21.46 -7.16 4.55
N LEU A 136 20.16 -7.50 4.37
CA LEU A 136 19.53 -8.65 4.98
C LEU A 136 19.64 -9.86 4.05
N ASP A 137 19.85 -11.06 4.62
CA ASP A 137 19.96 -12.29 3.86
C ASP A 137 18.58 -12.75 3.32
N HIS A 138 17.52 -12.48 4.05
CA HIS A 138 16.17 -12.90 3.69
C HIS A 138 15.09 -12.05 4.34
N VAL A 139 14.09 -11.67 3.54
CA VAL A 139 12.85 -11.02 3.97
C VAL A 139 11.67 -11.88 3.53
N HIS A 140 10.84 -12.28 4.48
CA HIS A 140 9.63 -13.04 4.19
C HIS A 140 8.61 -12.18 3.47
N VAL A 141 7.84 -12.79 2.57
CA VAL A 141 6.79 -12.09 1.83
C VAL A 141 5.43 -12.62 2.27
N VAL A 142 4.56 -11.71 2.71
CA VAL A 142 3.15 -11.99 2.96
C VAL A 142 2.32 -10.95 2.20
N VAL A 143 1.80 -11.34 1.04
CA VAL A 143 1.06 -10.41 0.18
C VAL A 143 -0.30 -10.07 0.77
N PRO A 144 -0.81 -8.83 0.59
CA PRO A 144 -2.16 -8.46 0.98
C PRO A 144 -3.21 -9.33 0.27
N GLY A 145 -4.22 -9.73 1.02
CA GLY A 145 -5.41 -10.33 0.45
C GLY A 145 -6.32 -9.29 -0.21
N THR A 146 -7.30 -9.79 -0.93
CA THR A 146 -8.30 -8.96 -1.61
C THR A 146 -9.69 -9.53 -1.34
N ASP A 147 -10.63 -8.67 -0.98
CA ASP A 147 -12.02 -9.08 -0.83
C ASP A 147 -12.64 -9.37 -2.21
N PRO A 148 -13.43 -10.43 -2.36
CA PRO A 148 -14.18 -10.65 -3.58
C PRO A 148 -15.18 -9.52 -3.81
N ALA A 149 -15.31 -9.06 -5.05
CA ALA A 149 -16.17 -7.96 -5.41
C ALA A 149 -17.06 -8.31 -6.63
N PRO A 150 -18.25 -7.70 -6.77
CA PRO A 150 -19.03 -7.82 -8.00
C PRO A 150 -18.26 -7.17 -9.17
N ARG A 151 -18.51 -7.64 -10.39
CA ARG A 151 -17.94 -7.00 -11.57
C ARG A 151 -18.51 -5.61 -11.75
N ALA A 152 -17.64 -4.65 -12.02
CA ALA A 152 -18.03 -3.29 -12.36
C ALA A 152 -18.93 -3.28 -13.62
N ARG A 153 -20.00 -2.51 -13.56
CA ARG A 153 -20.92 -2.30 -14.71
C ARG A 153 -20.35 -1.31 -15.70
N GLY A 154 -19.54 -0.36 -15.19
CA GLY A 154 -19.01 0.74 -15.96
C GLY A 154 -20.08 1.79 -16.34
N THR A 155 -19.73 2.64 -17.27
CA THR A 155 -20.65 3.61 -17.90
C THR A 155 -20.88 3.24 -19.37
N ASP A 156 -20.01 3.69 -20.27
CA ASP A 156 -20.02 3.36 -21.70
C ASP A 156 -18.85 2.45 -22.12
N GLY A 157 -18.05 2.05 -21.14
CA GLY A 157 -16.88 1.19 -21.31
C GLY A 157 -15.62 1.92 -21.73
N VAL A 158 -15.56 3.26 -21.72
CA VAL A 158 -14.40 4.04 -22.20
C VAL A 158 -14.09 5.26 -21.34
N HIS A 159 -15.10 6.11 -21.03
CA HIS A 159 -14.86 7.51 -20.68
C HIS A 159 -14.72 7.80 -19.19
N HIS A 160 -15.12 6.90 -18.30
CA HIS A 160 -15.07 7.13 -16.86
C HIS A 160 -13.87 6.44 -16.21
N LEU A 161 -12.86 7.24 -15.84
CA LEU A 161 -11.64 6.79 -15.19
C LEU A 161 -11.75 6.95 -13.67
N LEU A 162 -11.17 6.00 -12.93
CA LEU A 162 -11.09 6.01 -11.47
C LEU A 162 -9.64 5.93 -11.01
N CYS A 163 -9.27 6.76 -10.06
CA CYS A 163 -8.06 6.66 -9.26
C CYS A 163 -8.44 6.60 -7.78
N VAL A 164 -7.97 5.61 -7.04
CA VAL A 164 -8.19 5.49 -5.58
C VAL A 164 -6.84 5.59 -4.88
N ALA A 165 -6.56 6.74 -4.28
CA ALA A 165 -5.32 6.98 -3.56
C ALA A 165 -5.41 8.27 -2.72
N SER A 166 -4.65 8.38 -1.63
CA SER A 166 -4.48 9.66 -0.93
C SER A 166 -3.84 10.69 -1.86
N ILE A 167 -4.29 11.96 -1.79
CA ILE A 167 -3.82 13.03 -2.69
C ILE A 167 -2.46 13.53 -2.21
N THR A 168 -1.40 12.84 -2.62
CA THR A 168 0.01 13.14 -2.27
C THR A 168 0.89 13.13 -3.51
N PRO A 169 2.07 13.80 -3.50
CA PRO A 169 3.03 13.76 -4.61
C PRO A 169 3.42 12.33 -5.02
N ARG A 170 3.58 11.42 -4.05
CA ARG A 170 3.94 10.02 -4.30
C ARG A 170 2.93 9.28 -5.18
N LYS A 171 1.64 9.63 -5.09
CA LYS A 171 0.55 8.97 -5.83
C LYS A 171 0.33 9.51 -7.26
N GLY A 172 1.06 10.55 -7.67
CA GLY A 172 1.16 10.98 -9.07
C GLY A 172 -0.12 11.54 -9.69
N HIS A 173 -1.05 12.11 -8.89
CA HIS A 173 -2.26 12.74 -9.43
C HIS A 173 -1.96 13.88 -10.39
N ASP A 174 -0.86 14.60 -10.17
CA ASP A 174 -0.34 15.64 -11.04
C ASP A 174 0.03 15.08 -12.42
N LEU A 175 0.74 13.96 -12.48
CA LEU A 175 1.07 13.26 -13.74
C LEU A 175 -0.20 12.81 -14.46
N LEU A 176 -1.14 12.21 -13.73
CA LEU A 176 -2.39 11.69 -14.30
C LEU A 176 -3.23 12.80 -14.90
N VAL A 177 -3.45 13.90 -14.17
CA VAL A 177 -4.23 15.05 -14.66
C VAL A 177 -3.51 15.73 -15.81
N SER A 178 -2.17 15.89 -15.74
CA SER A 178 -1.39 16.49 -16.82
C SER A 178 -1.47 15.67 -18.11
N ALA A 179 -1.29 14.35 -18.06
CA ALA A 179 -1.39 13.46 -19.21
C ALA A 179 -2.80 13.51 -19.84
N LEU A 180 -3.85 13.41 -19.03
CA LEU A 180 -5.23 13.47 -19.50
C LEU A 180 -5.58 14.79 -20.19
N ARG A 181 -5.06 15.91 -19.72
CA ARG A 181 -5.30 17.25 -20.34
C ARG A 181 -4.74 17.39 -21.74
N ARG A 182 -3.74 16.59 -22.13
CA ARG A 182 -3.15 16.58 -23.48
C ARG A 182 -3.97 15.74 -24.47
N ILE A 183 -4.92 14.95 -23.96
CA ILE A 183 -5.71 14.04 -24.78
C ILE A 183 -7.01 14.73 -25.22
N GLU A 184 -7.16 14.90 -26.53
CA GLU A 184 -8.36 15.44 -27.18
C GLU A 184 -9.44 14.35 -27.30
N HIS A 185 -10.03 13.99 -26.16
CA HIS A 185 -11.11 13.01 -26.06
C HIS A 185 -12.05 13.38 -24.92
N ASP A 186 -13.28 12.91 -24.97
CA ASP A 186 -14.17 13.00 -23.81
C ASP A 186 -13.70 12.03 -22.75
N TRP A 187 -13.49 12.54 -21.54
CA TRP A 187 -13.17 11.72 -20.36
C TRP A 187 -13.61 12.41 -19.07
N ARG A 188 -13.83 11.62 -18.07
CA ARG A 188 -14.03 12.06 -16.68
C ARG A 188 -13.14 11.24 -15.77
N LEU A 189 -12.54 11.91 -14.79
CA LEU A 189 -11.70 11.28 -13.79
C LEU A 189 -12.28 11.50 -12.39
N THR A 190 -12.48 10.43 -11.65
CA THR A 190 -12.81 10.49 -10.22
C THR A 190 -11.59 10.06 -9.42
N CYS A 191 -11.06 10.96 -8.56
CA CYS A 191 -9.95 10.71 -7.65
C CYS A 191 -10.48 10.54 -6.23
N VAL A 192 -10.61 9.31 -5.77
CA VAL A 192 -11.10 8.97 -4.43
C VAL A 192 -9.92 8.86 -3.46
N GLY A 193 -9.99 9.58 -2.35
CA GLY A 193 -8.98 9.50 -1.29
C GLY A 193 -8.98 10.73 -0.40
N PRO A 194 -8.33 10.65 0.77
CA PRO A 194 -8.29 11.78 1.69
C PRO A 194 -7.58 12.98 1.05
N HIS A 195 -8.20 14.14 1.20
CA HIS A 195 -7.62 15.40 0.74
C HIS A 195 -6.41 15.76 1.60
N ARG A 196 -5.28 16.02 0.93
CA ARG A 196 -4.04 16.50 1.56
C ARG A 196 -3.70 17.88 0.98
N PRO A 197 -2.80 18.65 1.59
CA PRO A 197 -2.43 19.99 1.10
C PRO A 197 -2.06 20.01 -0.39
N PHE A 198 -1.44 18.95 -0.90
CA PHE A 198 -1.05 18.79 -2.32
C PHE A 198 -2.22 18.90 -3.31
N LEU A 199 -3.47 18.65 -2.88
CA LEU A 199 -4.64 18.87 -3.74
C LEU A 199 -4.70 20.29 -4.32
N ARG A 200 -4.20 21.30 -3.57
CA ARG A 200 -4.20 22.71 -4.00
C ARG A 200 -3.19 23.00 -5.10
N GLU A 201 -2.22 22.12 -5.29
CA GLU A 201 -1.15 22.23 -6.30
C GLU A 201 -1.54 21.58 -7.61
N LEU A 202 -2.61 20.76 -7.62
CA LEU A 202 -3.06 20.06 -8.83
C LEU A 202 -3.69 21.02 -9.84
N PRO A 203 -3.47 20.80 -11.15
CA PRO A 203 -4.15 21.57 -12.21
C PRO A 203 -5.67 21.43 -12.06
N ARG A 204 -6.38 22.55 -12.11
CA ARG A 204 -7.85 22.54 -12.12
C ARG A 204 -8.37 22.12 -13.49
N ASP A 205 -9.30 21.16 -13.50
CA ASP A 205 -10.01 20.71 -14.69
C ASP A 205 -11.41 20.25 -14.27
N ASP A 206 -12.44 20.75 -14.90
CA ASP A 206 -13.84 20.46 -14.55
C ASP A 206 -14.23 19.00 -14.83
N ARG A 207 -13.42 18.26 -15.58
CA ARG A 207 -13.59 16.84 -15.84
C ARG A 207 -13.04 15.96 -14.69
N VAL A 208 -12.35 16.57 -13.71
CA VAL A 208 -11.76 15.87 -12.56
C VAL A 208 -12.56 16.15 -11.30
N SER A 209 -13.02 15.10 -10.63
CA SER A 209 -13.72 15.18 -9.35
C SER A 209 -12.89 14.59 -8.21
N PHE A 210 -12.94 15.25 -7.04
CA PHE A 210 -12.27 14.83 -5.81
C PHE A 210 -13.31 14.72 -4.68
N PRO A 211 -14.05 13.58 -4.59
CA PRO A 211 -15.10 13.42 -3.59
C PRO A 211 -14.59 13.26 -2.15
N GLY A 212 -13.27 13.16 -1.95
CA GLY A 212 -12.67 12.84 -0.66
C GLY A 212 -12.52 11.34 -0.46
N ALA A 213 -12.28 10.93 0.78
CA ALA A 213 -12.22 9.51 1.14
C ALA A 213 -13.62 8.90 1.08
N LEU A 214 -13.73 7.75 0.45
CA LEU A 214 -14.96 6.94 0.41
C LEU A 214 -14.70 5.58 1.06
N ALA A 215 -15.74 4.99 1.66
CA ALA A 215 -15.70 3.66 2.26
C ALA A 215 -17.01 2.91 1.99
N GLY A 216 -17.02 1.59 2.20
CA GLY A 216 -18.21 0.74 2.08
C GLY A 216 -18.89 0.88 0.71
N GLU A 217 -20.22 1.04 0.72
CA GLU A 217 -21.03 1.11 -0.51
C GLU A 217 -20.65 2.29 -1.42
N ALA A 218 -20.21 3.42 -0.87
CA ALA A 218 -19.80 4.58 -1.66
C ALA A 218 -18.53 4.29 -2.47
N LEU A 219 -17.55 3.60 -1.88
CA LEU A 219 -16.33 3.17 -2.57
C LEU A 219 -16.65 2.08 -3.60
N THR A 220 -17.44 1.08 -3.23
CA THR A 220 -17.91 0.04 -4.15
C THR A 220 -18.63 0.64 -5.36
N SER A 221 -19.48 1.67 -5.13
CA SER A 221 -20.17 2.38 -6.22
C SER A 221 -19.20 3.17 -7.10
N ALA A 222 -18.08 3.67 -6.59
CA ALA A 222 -17.06 4.33 -7.41
C ALA A 222 -16.37 3.32 -8.35
N TYR A 223 -15.99 2.16 -7.84
CA TYR A 223 -15.46 1.06 -8.67
C TYR A 223 -16.50 0.59 -9.71
N ASP A 224 -17.75 0.40 -9.30
CA ASP A 224 -18.82 -0.12 -10.17
C ASP A 224 -19.10 0.75 -11.40
N ARG A 225 -18.92 2.07 -11.28
CA ARG A 225 -19.15 3.04 -12.37
C ARG A 225 -17.92 3.35 -13.20
N ALA A 226 -16.76 2.80 -12.87
CA ALA A 226 -15.54 3.04 -13.62
C ALA A 226 -15.44 2.13 -14.85
N ASP A 227 -14.84 2.66 -15.92
CA ASP A 227 -14.51 1.93 -17.15
C ASP A 227 -13.02 1.53 -17.16
N LEU A 228 -12.18 2.34 -16.53
CA LEU A 228 -10.73 2.14 -16.39
C LEU A 228 -10.26 2.57 -15.00
N PHE A 229 -9.45 1.76 -14.36
CA PHE A 229 -8.70 2.15 -13.17
C PHE A 229 -7.30 2.61 -13.54
N VAL A 230 -6.87 3.77 -13.02
CA VAL A 230 -5.54 4.34 -13.29
C VAL A 230 -4.84 4.69 -11.99
N LEU A 231 -3.59 4.22 -11.82
CA LEU A 231 -2.73 4.59 -10.70
C LEU A 231 -1.35 5.01 -11.20
N ALA A 232 -1.05 6.31 -11.15
CA ALA A 232 0.20 6.88 -11.65
C ALA A 232 1.26 7.07 -10.56
N SER A 233 1.32 6.19 -9.56
CA SER A 233 2.21 6.31 -8.42
C SER A 233 3.69 6.33 -8.81
N ARG A 234 4.45 7.17 -8.13
CA ARG A 234 5.92 7.23 -8.26
C ARG A 234 6.60 6.13 -7.46
N ASN A 235 6.00 5.72 -6.36
CA ASN A 235 6.49 4.63 -5.51
C ASN A 235 5.33 3.94 -4.78
N GLU A 236 5.38 2.61 -4.73
CA GLU A 236 4.46 1.73 -4.00
C GLU A 236 5.20 0.50 -3.49
N THR A 237 4.77 -0.02 -2.37
CA THR A 237 5.26 -1.30 -1.85
C THR A 237 4.43 -2.47 -2.37
N TYR A 238 3.12 -2.29 -2.52
CA TYR A 238 2.23 -3.27 -3.14
C TYR A 238 1.18 -2.62 -4.05
N GLY A 239 0.29 -1.78 -3.48
CA GLY A 239 -0.80 -1.14 -4.22
C GLY A 239 -2.12 -1.90 -4.14
N MET A 240 -2.64 -2.11 -2.92
CA MET A 240 -3.90 -2.85 -2.67
C MET A 240 -5.08 -2.36 -3.52
N VAL A 241 -5.17 -1.07 -3.78
CA VAL A 241 -6.23 -0.48 -4.63
C VAL A 241 -6.24 -1.03 -6.06
N VAL A 242 -5.09 -1.52 -6.55
CA VAL A 242 -4.98 -2.20 -7.85
C VAL A 242 -5.64 -3.57 -7.79
N THR A 243 -5.39 -4.35 -6.74
CA THR A 243 -6.05 -5.66 -6.58
C THR A 243 -7.55 -5.50 -6.30
N GLU A 244 -7.97 -4.42 -5.62
CA GLU A 244 -9.39 -4.07 -5.47
C GLU A 244 -10.03 -3.77 -6.84
N ALA A 245 -9.38 -2.96 -7.69
CA ALA A 245 -9.86 -2.70 -9.05
C ALA A 245 -9.96 -3.97 -9.89
N LEU A 246 -8.94 -4.84 -9.80
CA LEU A 246 -8.94 -6.15 -10.47
C LEU A 246 -10.03 -7.08 -9.93
N ALA A 247 -10.34 -7.05 -8.62
CA ALA A 247 -11.45 -7.80 -8.02
C ALA A 247 -12.80 -7.34 -8.60
N HIS A 248 -12.94 -6.06 -8.94
CA HIS A 248 -14.08 -5.54 -9.68
C HIS A 248 -14.02 -5.85 -11.20
N GLY A 249 -12.94 -6.48 -11.69
CA GLY A 249 -12.75 -6.79 -13.11
C GLY A 249 -12.51 -5.57 -13.98
N LEU A 250 -12.05 -4.46 -13.38
CA LEU A 250 -11.71 -3.25 -14.13
C LEU A 250 -10.40 -3.43 -14.89
N PRO A 251 -10.30 -2.99 -16.14
CA PRO A 251 -9.03 -2.77 -16.81
C PRO A 251 -8.15 -1.83 -15.97
N VAL A 252 -6.85 -2.08 -15.95
CA VAL A 252 -5.91 -1.33 -15.12
C VAL A 252 -4.73 -0.83 -15.94
N ILE A 253 -4.42 0.47 -15.80
CA ILE A 253 -3.14 1.07 -16.20
C ILE A 253 -2.49 1.60 -14.92
N ALA A 254 -1.30 1.10 -14.56
CA ALA A 254 -0.68 1.49 -13.32
C ALA A 254 0.85 1.57 -13.42
N SER A 255 1.48 2.28 -12.48
CA SER A 255 2.92 2.33 -12.30
C SER A 255 3.34 1.93 -10.88
N ALA A 256 4.58 1.49 -10.70
CA ALA A 256 5.19 1.13 -9.41
C ALA A 256 4.47 0.00 -8.63
N VAL A 257 3.68 -0.85 -9.29
CA VAL A 257 2.88 -1.93 -8.65
C VAL A 257 3.02 -3.29 -9.37
N PRO A 258 4.23 -3.75 -9.68
CA PRO A 258 4.40 -4.97 -10.49
C PRO A 258 3.77 -6.20 -9.84
N ASP A 259 3.87 -6.33 -8.51
CA ASP A 259 3.41 -7.53 -7.79
C ASP A 259 1.87 -7.57 -7.65
N ALA A 260 1.22 -6.43 -7.39
CA ALA A 260 -0.24 -6.36 -7.33
C ALA A 260 -0.88 -6.54 -8.70
N LEU A 261 -0.34 -5.86 -9.70
CA LEU A 261 -0.85 -5.91 -11.06
C LEU A 261 -0.60 -7.28 -11.72
N GLY A 262 0.63 -7.82 -11.59
CA GLY A 262 1.04 -9.01 -12.36
C GLY A 262 0.76 -8.82 -13.85
N ASP A 263 0.15 -9.81 -14.47
CA ASP A 263 -0.29 -9.74 -15.88
C ASP A 263 -1.71 -9.14 -16.05
N GLY A 264 -2.30 -8.55 -14.98
CA GLY A 264 -3.70 -8.11 -14.93
C GLY A 264 -4.01 -6.80 -15.65
N GLY A 265 -3.02 -6.12 -16.24
CA GLY A 265 -3.19 -4.82 -16.88
C GLY A 265 -1.96 -4.36 -17.65
N LEU A 266 -1.80 -3.04 -17.74
CA LEU A 266 -0.61 -2.42 -18.30
C LEU A 266 0.22 -1.76 -17.19
N LEU A 267 1.46 -2.24 -16.99
CA LEU A 267 2.44 -1.59 -16.12
C LEU A 267 3.26 -0.59 -16.95
N ILE A 268 3.26 0.67 -16.53
CA ILE A 268 4.08 1.74 -17.12
C ILE A 268 5.24 2.12 -16.21
N PRO A 269 6.33 2.72 -16.72
CA PRO A 269 7.41 3.23 -15.88
C PRO A 269 6.91 4.29 -14.89
N ALA A 270 7.39 4.23 -13.64
CA ALA A 270 7.03 5.20 -12.61
C ALA A 270 7.57 6.59 -12.96
N GLY A 271 6.70 7.62 -12.85
CA GLY A 271 7.07 9.00 -13.16
C GLY A 271 7.14 9.34 -14.65
N ASP A 272 6.89 8.40 -15.54
CA ASP A 272 6.90 8.63 -16.99
C ASP A 272 5.53 9.11 -17.48
N GLU A 273 5.38 10.44 -17.57
CA GLU A 273 4.15 11.09 -18.05
C GLU A 273 3.87 10.76 -19.52
N ASN A 274 4.91 10.61 -20.35
CA ASN A 274 4.72 10.30 -21.77
C ASN A 274 4.22 8.86 -21.99
N ALA A 275 4.74 7.91 -21.22
CA ALA A 275 4.24 6.54 -21.24
C ALA A 275 2.78 6.46 -20.75
N LEU A 276 2.43 7.24 -19.73
CA LEU A 276 1.06 7.35 -19.24
C LEU A 276 0.12 7.93 -20.31
N GLU A 277 0.51 9.05 -20.93
CA GLU A 277 -0.25 9.69 -22.01
C GLU A 277 -0.46 8.74 -23.20
N ALA A 278 0.59 8.04 -23.62
CA ALA A 278 0.50 7.06 -24.72
C ALA A 278 -0.46 5.92 -24.37
N ALA A 279 -0.37 5.37 -23.16
CA ALA A 279 -1.26 4.30 -22.71
C ALA A 279 -2.73 4.74 -22.64
N LEU A 280 -3.00 5.94 -22.14
CA LEU A 280 -4.35 6.52 -22.10
C LEU A 280 -4.87 6.85 -23.49
N THR A 281 -4.02 7.34 -24.40
CA THR A 281 -4.38 7.55 -25.81
C THR A 281 -4.81 6.25 -26.49
N CYS A 282 -4.03 5.16 -26.30
CA CYS A 282 -4.42 3.83 -26.78
C CYS A 282 -5.75 3.38 -26.17
N TRP A 283 -5.96 3.62 -24.87
CA TRP A 283 -7.22 3.30 -24.20
C TRP A 283 -8.42 3.96 -24.89
N PHE A 284 -8.34 5.24 -25.23
CA PHE A 284 -9.45 5.96 -25.86
C PHE A 284 -9.65 5.58 -27.32
N GLN A 285 -8.60 5.34 -28.08
CA GLN A 285 -8.65 5.19 -29.54
C GLN A 285 -8.73 3.74 -30.02
N ASP A 286 -8.18 2.77 -29.26
CA ASP A 286 -8.03 1.40 -29.70
C ASP A 286 -8.96 0.45 -28.94
N GLN A 287 -9.94 -0.13 -29.65
CA GLN A 287 -10.89 -1.09 -29.10
C GLN A 287 -10.23 -2.43 -28.75
N ASP A 288 -9.26 -2.88 -29.53
CA ASP A 288 -8.58 -4.15 -29.29
C ASP A 288 -7.70 -4.04 -28.04
N PHE A 289 -7.02 -2.92 -27.85
CA PHE A 289 -6.29 -2.62 -26.61
C PHE A 289 -7.21 -2.66 -25.36
N ARG A 290 -8.39 -2.05 -25.44
CA ARG A 290 -9.38 -2.12 -24.36
C ARG A 290 -9.82 -3.56 -24.08
N ALA A 291 -10.08 -4.33 -25.14
CA ALA A 291 -10.47 -5.74 -25.00
C ALA A 291 -9.36 -6.60 -24.38
N GLU A 292 -8.12 -6.35 -24.75
CA GLU A 292 -6.94 -7.00 -24.15
C GLU A 292 -6.84 -6.71 -22.66
N LEU A 293 -6.91 -5.43 -22.24
CA LEU A 293 -6.83 -5.06 -20.83
C LEU A 293 -7.97 -5.65 -20.01
N ARG A 294 -9.19 -5.70 -20.56
CA ARG A 294 -10.33 -6.36 -19.91
C ARG A 294 -10.08 -7.86 -19.70
N SER A 295 -9.55 -8.52 -20.72
CA SER A 295 -9.22 -9.95 -20.64
C SER A 295 -8.15 -10.21 -19.58
N LYS A 296 -7.09 -9.43 -19.55
CA LYS A 296 -6.01 -9.50 -18.55
C LYS A 296 -6.55 -9.31 -17.13
N SER A 297 -7.36 -8.28 -16.91
CA SER A 297 -7.97 -8.02 -15.61
C SER A 297 -8.82 -9.19 -15.12
N LEU A 298 -9.65 -9.77 -15.99
CA LEU A 298 -10.51 -10.89 -15.63
C LEU A 298 -9.69 -12.16 -15.33
N ALA A 299 -8.60 -12.40 -16.04
CA ALA A 299 -7.70 -13.51 -15.76
C ALA A 299 -7.01 -13.33 -14.39
N ARG A 300 -6.51 -12.13 -14.11
CA ARG A 300 -5.86 -11.81 -12.82
C ARG A 300 -6.83 -11.88 -11.64
N ARG A 301 -8.07 -11.40 -11.83
CA ARG A 301 -9.13 -11.49 -10.83
C ARG A 301 -9.33 -12.91 -10.29
N ALA A 302 -9.21 -13.91 -11.13
CA ALA A 302 -9.42 -15.32 -10.76
C ALA A 302 -8.33 -15.90 -9.84
N VAL A 303 -7.17 -15.23 -9.73
CA VAL A 303 -5.99 -15.69 -8.97
C VAL A 303 -5.51 -14.68 -7.93
N LEU A 304 -6.34 -13.71 -7.55
CA LEU A 304 -6.03 -12.79 -6.45
C LEU A 304 -6.00 -13.54 -5.13
N SER A 305 -5.00 -13.24 -4.30
CA SER A 305 -4.90 -13.81 -2.96
C SER A 305 -6.04 -13.33 -2.08
N THR A 306 -6.53 -14.21 -1.21
CA THR A 306 -7.54 -13.91 -0.20
C THR A 306 -6.90 -13.47 1.10
N TRP A 307 -7.68 -12.81 1.98
CA TRP A 307 -7.22 -12.45 3.33
C TRP A 307 -6.96 -13.66 4.23
N ASP A 308 -7.67 -14.77 4.00
CA ASP A 308 -7.43 -16.01 4.73
C ASP A 308 -6.06 -16.60 4.39
N GLU A 309 -5.69 -16.60 3.11
CA GLU A 309 -4.36 -17.01 2.66
C GLU A 309 -3.26 -16.12 3.25
N SER A 310 -3.43 -14.79 3.21
CA SER A 310 -2.46 -13.84 3.80
C SER A 310 -2.29 -14.05 5.31
N THR A 311 -3.39 -14.27 6.02
CA THR A 311 -3.39 -14.53 7.46
C THR A 311 -2.68 -15.85 7.79
N GLU A 312 -2.92 -16.90 7.00
CA GLU A 312 -2.27 -18.20 7.19
C GLU A 312 -0.78 -18.15 6.86
N ASP A 313 -0.39 -17.41 5.82
CA ASP A 313 1.01 -17.20 5.48
C ASP A 313 1.75 -16.45 6.59
N LEU A 314 1.16 -15.37 7.14
CA LEU A 314 1.75 -14.68 8.29
C LEU A 314 1.89 -15.59 9.50
N ARG A 315 0.85 -16.38 9.81
CA ARG A 315 0.92 -17.34 10.92
C ARG A 315 2.04 -18.38 10.73
N ARG A 316 2.23 -18.85 9.49
CA ARG A 316 3.30 -19.80 9.15
C ARG A 316 4.66 -19.18 9.36
N VAL A 317 4.86 -17.93 8.94
CA VAL A 317 6.09 -17.19 9.18
C VAL A 317 6.34 -17.02 10.70
N LEU A 318 5.35 -16.55 11.46
CA LEU A 318 5.49 -16.36 12.90
C LEU A 318 5.66 -17.69 13.68
N ALA A 319 5.18 -18.80 13.16
CA ALA A 319 5.36 -20.11 13.77
C ALA A 319 6.82 -20.58 13.72
N THR A 320 7.65 -20.10 12.79
CA THR A 320 9.08 -20.40 12.74
C THR A 320 9.86 -19.84 13.96
N LEU A 321 9.28 -18.85 14.65
CA LEU A 321 9.85 -18.21 15.84
C LEU A 321 9.53 -18.93 17.16
N ARG A 322 8.69 -19.95 17.10
CA ARG A 322 8.39 -20.76 18.30
C ARG A 322 9.55 -21.71 18.57
N PRO A 323 9.91 -21.92 19.85
CA PRO A 323 10.96 -22.88 20.24
C PRO A 323 10.59 -24.31 19.88
#